data_9cb3f32f8ce9dbe19fcbb0d973cab5b1
#
_entry.id   9cb3f32f8ce9dbe19fcbb0d973cab5b1
#
_cell.length_a   1.000
_cell.length_b   1.000
_cell.length_c   1.000
_cell.angle_alpha   90.00
_cell.angle_beta   90.00
_cell.angle_gamma   90.00
#
_symmetry.space_group_name_H-M   'P 1'
#
loop_
_entity.id
_entity.type
_entity.pdbx_description
1 polymer ?
#
loop_
_entity_poly.entity_id
_entity_poly.type
_entity_poly.pdbx_seq_one_letter_code
_entity_poly.pdbx_strand_id
1 'polypeptide(L)'
;MAASDLANENVSLTNYISYRDARTGRSRVGHYDFDDKTIQPLAFISGTLLSDLYQVVEVGELNVVAAGKPLPASSVKILPPFPNRDVLCVGKNYAEHAKEFNSSGFDSSDKVDTPSHPVIFTKRYTSIIADRENVYPHPEFTKTVDYEGEIGVVIGRAGCRISEADAMSHVWGYTIVNDITARERQRDHKQFYIGKSPDTFCPMGPIAVPASKLERILRIQTHVNGELRQDATTEDLIFSIPFLIKTMSEGQTLMPGDVLATGTPAGVGIGMKPPVYLKPGDTMAVSVTGLGTLTNCIGNLGDNSPIASRVADITHMHRKVPTGSVESRLLAKVHDKPVYYKNLGSRSGPPVVFVHGLGGSSEYYRPLIHSLDIIMSHQLWVFDLEGHGLTPTSPLGRLSIDSFAADLSGLFEVEDIPSNATIVAHSIGCLVAVKFALAHPKKVGKLILLGPPLTPLEASTIDAYKLADRVREYGIACDIDERIDLSTSKKTKTSNPLAMAAVRMLLLGQDPEGYAKALTALGDAHGLDFAAVQATTLFVTGTEDYLSPPQLCEKFKAEMNAKASLRVLENVGHWHVFEDLAGVADAIKDFVQ
;
A
#
# COMPACT_ATOMS: atom_id res chain seq x y z
N MET A 1 21.72 15.11 -17.60
CA MET A 1 22.59 14.15 -18.30
C MET A 1 21.70 13.35 -19.22
N ALA A 2 22.01 13.40 -20.50
CA ALA A 2 21.16 12.87 -21.54
C ALA A 2 21.16 11.34 -21.55
N ALA A 3 20.05 10.75 -22.01
CA ALA A 3 19.80 9.30 -22.09
C ALA A 3 20.66 8.56 -23.13
N SER A 4 21.76 9.16 -23.61
CA SER A 4 22.61 8.63 -24.68
C SER A 4 23.88 7.88 -24.25
N ASP A 5 24.21 7.83 -22.95
CA ASP A 5 25.47 7.26 -22.48
C ASP A 5 25.36 5.87 -21.82
N LEU A 6 24.18 5.21 -21.90
CA LEU A 6 23.94 3.87 -21.33
C LEU A 6 23.84 2.75 -22.38
N ALA A 7 24.28 2.99 -23.60
CA ALA A 7 24.35 1.95 -24.62
C ALA A 7 25.78 1.37 -24.70
N ASN A 8 26.22 0.66 -23.65
CA ASN A 8 27.37 -0.22 -23.77
C ASN A 8 27.27 -1.40 -22.81
N GLU A 9 27.45 -2.58 -23.43
CA GLU A 9 27.50 -3.94 -22.92
C GLU A 9 26.16 -4.60 -22.67
N ASN A 10 25.83 -5.58 -23.52
CA ASN A 10 24.73 -6.56 -23.40
C ASN A 10 24.92 -7.47 -22.17
N VAL A 11 24.92 -6.91 -20.97
CA VAL A 11 24.78 -7.70 -19.78
C VAL A 11 23.33 -8.16 -19.72
N SER A 12 23.12 -9.47 -19.81
CA SER A 12 21.79 -10.07 -19.69
C SER A 12 21.27 -9.85 -18.27
N LEU A 13 20.36 -8.91 -18.06
CA LEU A 13 19.79 -8.53 -16.77
C LEU A 13 18.70 -9.51 -16.31
N THR A 14 19.02 -10.79 -16.19
CA THR A 14 18.04 -11.89 -16.05
C THR A 14 18.07 -12.66 -14.75
N ASN A 15 19.02 -12.37 -13.86
CA ASN A 15 19.02 -12.95 -12.49
C ASN A 15 18.12 -12.10 -11.60
N TYR A 16 16.80 -12.24 -11.73
CA TYR A 16 15.85 -11.38 -11.04
C TYR A 16 15.81 -11.66 -9.55
N ILE A 17 16.04 -10.62 -8.75
CA ILE A 17 16.00 -10.64 -7.30
C ILE A 17 15.01 -9.60 -6.79
N SER A 18 14.17 -10.00 -5.83
CA SER A 18 13.29 -9.09 -5.11
C SER A 18 13.97 -8.61 -3.83
N TYR A 19 13.88 -7.32 -3.53
CA TYR A 19 14.49 -6.75 -2.33
C TYR A 19 13.67 -5.58 -1.77
N ARG A 20 13.90 -5.25 -0.51
CA ARG A 20 13.32 -4.07 0.13
C ARG A 20 14.33 -2.92 0.08
N ASP A 21 13.97 -1.86 -0.60
CA ASP A 21 14.78 -0.63 -0.65
C ASP A 21 14.89 -0.04 0.76
N ALA A 22 16.12 0.09 1.27
CA ALA A 22 16.37 0.53 2.65
C ALA A 22 15.92 1.97 2.91
N ARG A 23 15.92 2.83 1.89
CA ARG A 23 15.56 4.25 2.00
C ARG A 23 14.04 4.48 1.98
N THR A 24 13.32 3.73 1.14
CA THR A 24 11.88 3.94 0.92
C THR A 24 11.00 2.89 1.60
N GLY A 25 11.56 1.79 2.08
CA GLY A 25 10.84 0.64 2.61
C GLY A 25 10.02 -0.13 1.57
N ARG A 26 10.06 0.28 0.29
CA ARG A 26 9.28 -0.33 -0.79
C ARG A 26 9.96 -1.57 -1.35
N SER A 27 9.16 -2.55 -1.79
CA SER A 27 9.67 -3.67 -2.59
C SER A 27 10.18 -3.18 -3.94
N ARG A 28 11.25 -3.81 -4.42
CA ARG A 28 11.91 -3.53 -5.69
C ARG A 28 12.39 -4.81 -6.33
N VAL A 29 12.60 -4.76 -7.63
CA VAL A 29 13.23 -5.83 -8.41
C VAL A 29 14.55 -5.33 -8.97
N GLY A 30 15.56 -6.20 -8.96
CA GLY A 30 16.86 -5.94 -9.53
C GLY A 30 17.42 -7.17 -10.23
N HIS A 31 18.54 -6.98 -10.93
CA HIS A 31 19.40 -8.06 -11.42
C HIS A 31 20.50 -8.31 -10.40
N TYR A 32 20.68 -9.56 -9.99
CA TYR A 32 21.73 -9.96 -9.05
C TYR A 32 22.99 -10.40 -9.79
N ASP A 33 24.09 -9.75 -9.49
CA ASP A 33 25.42 -10.16 -9.92
C ASP A 33 26.04 -11.06 -8.86
N PHE A 34 26.36 -12.32 -9.24
CA PHE A 34 26.94 -13.30 -8.34
C PHE A 34 28.41 -13.05 -8.01
N ASP A 35 29.17 -12.44 -8.94
CA ASP A 35 30.59 -12.20 -8.79
C ASP A 35 30.82 -10.99 -7.87
N ASP A 36 30.17 -9.87 -8.16
CA ASP A 36 30.30 -8.63 -7.39
C ASP A 36 29.38 -8.58 -6.16
N LYS A 37 28.44 -9.51 -6.04
CA LYS A 37 27.39 -9.53 -4.98
C LYS A 37 26.62 -8.23 -4.90
N THR A 38 26.29 -7.67 -6.05
CA THR A 38 25.53 -6.44 -6.19
C THR A 38 24.16 -6.68 -6.80
N ILE A 39 23.26 -5.73 -6.60
CA ILE A 39 21.93 -5.69 -7.21
C ILE A 39 21.86 -4.45 -8.08
N GLN A 40 21.71 -4.63 -9.39
CA GLN A 40 21.36 -3.57 -10.32
C GLN A 40 19.83 -3.37 -10.26
N PRO A 41 19.32 -2.23 -9.73
CA PRO A 41 17.89 -1.95 -9.76
C PRO A 41 17.33 -1.96 -11.17
N LEU A 42 16.08 -2.40 -11.33
CA LEU A 42 15.41 -2.50 -12.63
C LEU A 42 14.14 -1.63 -12.67
N ALA A 43 13.83 -1.17 -13.88
CA ALA A 43 12.64 -0.38 -14.19
C ALA A 43 12.01 -0.88 -15.50
N PHE A 44 10.77 -0.49 -15.73
CA PHE A 44 10.20 -0.52 -17.07
C PHE A 44 10.94 0.44 -18.00
N ILE A 45 10.85 0.24 -19.31
CA ILE A 45 11.40 1.17 -20.32
C ILE A 45 10.90 2.62 -20.15
N SER A 46 9.78 2.83 -19.44
CA SER A 46 9.26 4.14 -19.06
C SER A 46 10.05 4.83 -17.94
N GLY A 47 11.00 4.14 -17.31
CA GLY A 47 11.72 4.61 -16.11
C GLY A 47 11.01 4.33 -14.79
N THR A 48 9.78 3.79 -14.79
CA THR A 48 9.06 3.42 -13.57
C THR A 48 9.70 2.19 -12.93
N LEU A 49 10.16 2.30 -11.68
CA LEU A 49 10.83 1.22 -10.96
C LEU A 49 9.89 0.03 -10.74
N LEU A 50 10.40 -1.18 -11.00
CA LEU A 50 9.69 -2.43 -10.74
C LEU A 50 9.50 -2.65 -9.23
N SER A 51 8.33 -3.11 -8.83
CA SER A 51 7.95 -3.37 -7.44
C SER A 51 7.88 -4.85 -7.06
N ASP A 52 7.61 -5.71 -8.05
CA ASP A 52 7.50 -7.16 -7.88
C ASP A 52 7.82 -7.91 -9.19
N LEU A 53 8.12 -9.20 -9.07
CA LEU A 53 8.47 -10.04 -10.22
C LEU A 53 7.27 -10.42 -11.10
N TYR A 54 6.05 -10.35 -10.60
CA TYR A 54 4.86 -10.59 -11.44
C TYR A 54 4.82 -9.59 -12.61
N GLN A 55 5.28 -8.36 -12.39
CA GLN A 55 5.39 -7.34 -13.44
C GLN A 55 6.33 -7.77 -14.57
N VAL A 56 7.49 -8.37 -14.24
CA VAL A 56 8.45 -8.86 -15.25
C VAL A 56 7.86 -10.03 -16.02
N VAL A 57 7.19 -10.96 -15.34
CA VAL A 57 6.55 -12.11 -15.97
C VAL A 57 5.45 -11.69 -16.96
N GLU A 58 4.69 -10.65 -16.63
CA GLU A 58 3.58 -10.16 -17.46
C GLU A 58 4.06 -9.36 -18.69
N VAL A 59 5.04 -8.45 -18.51
CA VAL A 59 5.44 -7.55 -19.61
C VAL A 59 6.56 -8.11 -20.49
N GLY A 60 7.28 -9.12 -19.99
CA GLY A 60 8.43 -9.70 -20.66
C GLY A 60 9.72 -8.88 -20.51
N GLU A 61 10.84 -9.55 -20.69
CA GLU A 61 12.19 -9.02 -20.43
C GLU A 61 12.57 -7.82 -21.31
N LEU A 62 12.02 -7.73 -22.51
CA LEU A 62 12.30 -6.62 -23.46
C LEU A 62 11.78 -5.26 -22.97
N ASN A 63 10.88 -5.26 -22.00
CA ASN A 63 10.31 -4.04 -21.42
C ASN A 63 11.00 -3.64 -20.11
N VAL A 64 12.11 -4.30 -19.76
CA VAL A 64 12.85 -4.09 -18.51
C VAL A 64 14.25 -3.56 -18.79
N VAL A 65 14.63 -2.51 -18.08
CA VAL A 65 15.95 -1.84 -18.24
C VAL A 65 16.60 -1.59 -16.88
N ALA A 66 17.93 -1.42 -16.89
CA ALA A 66 18.66 -1.01 -15.68
C ALA A 66 18.23 0.39 -15.22
N ALA A 67 18.14 0.59 -13.90
CA ALA A 67 17.77 1.85 -13.28
C ALA A 67 18.72 2.21 -12.13
N GLY A 68 19.27 3.40 -12.17
CA GLY A 68 20.18 3.88 -11.13
C GLY A 68 21.52 3.14 -11.09
N LYS A 69 22.19 3.17 -9.92
CA LYS A 69 23.49 2.52 -9.72
C LYS A 69 23.29 1.16 -9.01
N PRO A 70 24.16 0.17 -9.30
CA PRO A 70 24.21 -1.06 -8.50
C PRO A 70 24.42 -0.76 -7.01
N LEU A 71 23.85 -1.59 -6.18
CA LEU A 71 23.97 -1.50 -4.71
C LEU A 71 24.42 -2.86 -4.13
N PRO A 72 25.17 -2.87 -3.02
CA PRO A 72 25.57 -4.13 -2.38
C PRO A 72 24.34 -4.91 -1.90
N ALA A 73 24.25 -6.19 -2.22
CA ALA A 73 23.16 -7.04 -1.77
C ALA A 73 23.05 -7.13 -0.23
N SER A 74 24.19 -6.98 0.47
CA SER A 74 24.24 -6.93 1.93
C SER A 74 23.60 -5.68 2.55
N SER A 75 23.34 -4.63 1.76
CA SER A 75 22.76 -3.37 2.23
C SER A 75 21.22 -3.35 2.24
N VAL A 76 20.59 -4.42 1.76
CA VAL A 76 19.13 -4.51 1.63
C VAL A 76 18.60 -5.84 2.17
N LYS A 77 17.32 -5.88 2.54
CA LYS A 77 16.63 -7.12 2.86
C LYS A 77 16.18 -7.80 1.56
N ILE A 78 16.65 -9.02 1.33
CA ILE A 78 16.15 -9.86 0.22
C ILE A 78 14.73 -10.30 0.51
N LEU A 79 13.89 -10.37 -0.50
CA LEU A 79 12.51 -10.79 -0.45
C LEU A 79 12.31 -12.04 -1.31
N PRO A 80 11.29 -12.87 -1.02
CA PRO A 80 10.95 -13.98 -1.91
C PRO A 80 10.59 -13.45 -3.31
N PRO A 81 10.92 -14.15 -4.39
CA PRO A 81 10.58 -13.73 -5.74
C PRO A 81 9.06 -13.68 -5.99
N PHE A 82 8.28 -14.64 -5.46
CA PHE A 82 6.83 -14.77 -5.68
C PHE A 82 6.09 -15.00 -4.34
N PRO A 83 5.87 -13.97 -3.51
CA PRO A 83 5.41 -14.14 -2.13
C PRO A 83 3.88 -14.25 -1.94
N ASN A 84 3.06 -13.95 -2.94
CA ASN A 84 1.63 -13.64 -2.74
C ASN A 84 0.65 -14.71 -3.25
N ARG A 85 1.14 -15.88 -3.61
CA ARG A 85 0.32 -17.01 -4.07
C ARG A 85 0.75 -18.31 -3.41
N ASP A 86 -0.20 -19.21 -3.20
CA ASP A 86 0.09 -20.56 -2.73
C ASP A 86 0.97 -21.27 -3.77
N VAL A 87 1.92 -22.07 -3.30
CA VAL A 87 2.82 -22.83 -4.15
C VAL A 87 2.18 -24.17 -4.46
N LEU A 88 2.07 -24.52 -5.74
CA LEU A 88 1.65 -25.84 -6.19
C LEU A 88 2.81 -26.82 -6.02
N CYS A 89 2.59 -27.96 -5.39
CA CYS A 89 3.66 -28.89 -5.05
C CYS A 89 3.33 -30.31 -5.51
N VAL A 90 4.39 -31.07 -5.75
CA VAL A 90 4.29 -32.47 -6.16
C VAL A 90 5.09 -33.35 -5.20
N GLY A 91 4.45 -34.31 -4.57
CA GLY A 91 5.10 -35.35 -3.78
C GLY A 91 5.51 -36.55 -4.59
N LYS A 92 6.54 -37.29 -4.14
CA LYS A 92 6.99 -38.56 -4.73
C LYS A 92 7.34 -38.51 -6.23
N ASN A 93 8.03 -37.46 -6.66
CA ASN A 93 8.37 -37.26 -8.07
C ASN A 93 9.79 -37.70 -8.45
N TYR A 94 10.55 -38.30 -7.52
CA TYR A 94 11.82 -38.98 -7.78
C TYR A 94 11.76 -40.42 -7.30
N ALA A 95 12.15 -41.40 -8.14
CA ALA A 95 11.96 -42.82 -7.87
C ALA A 95 12.64 -43.29 -6.57
N GLU A 96 13.87 -42.84 -6.33
CA GLU A 96 14.61 -43.22 -5.11
C GLU A 96 14.00 -42.57 -3.86
N HIS A 97 13.51 -41.33 -3.94
CA HIS A 97 12.79 -40.68 -2.84
C HIS A 97 11.45 -41.38 -2.56
N ALA A 98 10.71 -41.80 -3.57
CA ALA A 98 9.46 -42.55 -3.37
C ALA A 98 9.70 -43.87 -2.61
N LYS A 99 10.76 -44.61 -2.92
CA LYS A 99 11.18 -45.84 -2.17
C LYS A 99 11.58 -45.50 -0.74
N GLU A 100 12.37 -44.45 -0.54
CA GLU A 100 12.81 -43.94 0.76
C GLU A 100 11.62 -43.60 1.65
N PHE A 101 10.65 -42.83 1.12
CA PHE A 101 9.46 -42.40 1.83
C PHE A 101 8.53 -43.60 2.17
N ASN A 102 8.30 -44.51 1.23
CA ASN A 102 7.51 -45.74 1.47
C ASN A 102 8.10 -46.61 2.58
N SER A 103 9.45 -46.69 2.65
CA SER A 103 10.14 -47.48 3.68
C SER A 103 10.15 -46.86 5.05
N SER A 104 9.88 -45.54 5.16
CA SER A 104 9.93 -44.78 6.41
C SER A 104 8.78 -45.06 7.38
N GLY A 105 7.66 -45.63 6.90
CA GLY A 105 6.44 -45.84 7.68
C GLY A 105 5.59 -44.58 7.90
N PHE A 106 5.97 -43.43 7.32
CA PHE A 106 5.22 -42.18 7.40
C PHE A 106 4.32 -41.96 6.19
N ASP A 107 4.34 -42.88 5.21
CA ASP A 107 3.51 -42.77 4.03
C ASP A 107 2.04 -43.04 4.35
N SER A 108 1.20 -42.07 4.09
CA SER A 108 -0.27 -42.14 4.18
C SER A 108 -0.95 -42.28 2.81
N SER A 109 -0.18 -42.19 1.73
CA SER A 109 -0.64 -42.37 0.35
C SER A 109 -0.46 -43.83 -0.14
N ASP A 110 -0.52 -44.04 -1.43
CA ASP A 110 -0.29 -45.36 -2.03
C ASP A 110 1.11 -45.91 -1.67
N LYS A 111 1.18 -47.12 -1.17
CA LYS A 111 2.44 -47.79 -0.86
C LYS A 111 3.12 -48.35 -2.14
N VAL A 112 3.13 -47.56 -3.20
CA VAL A 112 3.77 -47.91 -4.47
C VAL A 112 5.00 -47.03 -4.71
N ASP A 113 6.08 -47.64 -5.17
CA ASP A 113 7.33 -46.96 -5.45
C ASP A 113 7.27 -46.03 -6.67
N THR A 114 6.32 -46.32 -7.57
CA THR A 114 6.08 -45.48 -8.75
C THR A 114 4.57 -45.19 -8.82
N PRO A 115 4.14 -44.01 -8.39
CA PRO A 115 2.73 -43.61 -8.43
C PRO A 115 2.25 -43.51 -9.88
N SER A 116 0.98 -43.85 -10.12
CA SER A 116 0.35 -43.75 -11.46
C SER A 116 -0.04 -42.29 -11.79
N HIS A 117 -0.19 -41.46 -10.77
CA HIS A 117 -0.55 -40.04 -10.87
C HIS A 117 0.29 -39.18 -9.90
N PRO A 118 0.59 -37.93 -10.22
CA PRO A 118 1.29 -37.03 -9.32
C PRO A 118 0.50 -36.81 -8.03
N VAL A 119 1.17 -36.87 -6.89
CA VAL A 119 0.58 -36.50 -5.59
C VAL A 119 0.65 -34.99 -5.47
N ILE A 120 -0.46 -34.30 -5.74
CA ILE A 120 -0.50 -32.84 -5.78
C ILE A 120 -1.01 -32.28 -4.46
N PHE A 121 -0.35 -31.26 -3.93
CA PHE A 121 -0.74 -30.49 -2.75
C PHE A 121 -0.31 -29.03 -2.90
N THR A 122 -0.63 -28.19 -1.93
CA THR A 122 -0.22 -26.78 -1.91
C THR A 122 0.46 -26.43 -0.61
N LYS A 123 1.37 -25.44 -0.68
CA LYS A 123 1.87 -24.70 0.48
C LYS A 123 1.25 -23.33 0.48
N ARG A 124 0.74 -22.91 1.64
CA ARG A 124 0.17 -21.57 1.75
C ARG A 124 1.22 -20.50 1.48
N TYR A 125 0.81 -19.41 0.84
CA TYR A 125 1.69 -18.25 0.62
C TYR A 125 2.25 -17.67 1.93
N THR A 126 1.53 -17.83 3.06
CA THR A 126 2.03 -17.41 4.38
C THR A 126 3.25 -18.22 4.84
N SER A 127 3.53 -19.37 4.28
CA SER A 127 4.72 -20.17 4.59
C SER A 127 5.98 -19.71 3.85
N ILE A 128 5.86 -18.88 2.80
CA ILE A 128 6.99 -18.47 1.94
C ILE A 128 7.90 -17.49 2.70
N ILE A 129 9.20 -17.75 2.74
CA ILE A 129 10.25 -16.85 3.25
C ILE A 129 11.38 -16.70 2.25
N ALA A 130 12.18 -15.65 2.41
CA ALA A 130 13.33 -15.36 1.54
C ALA A 130 14.59 -16.15 1.90
N ASP A 131 15.60 -16.03 1.03
CA ASP A 131 16.98 -16.39 1.34
C ASP A 131 17.44 -15.71 2.64
N ARG A 132 18.16 -16.47 3.48
CA ARG A 132 18.70 -16.05 4.80
C ARG A 132 17.66 -15.68 5.86
N GLU A 133 16.37 -15.83 5.62
CA GLU A 133 15.38 -15.78 6.69
C GLU A 133 15.36 -17.10 7.46
N ASN A 134 15.13 -17.04 8.78
CA ASN A 134 15.08 -18.22 9.62
C ASN A 134 13.75 -18.97 9.45
N VAL A 135 13.84 -20.29 9.35
CA VAL A 135 12.68 -21.19 9.47
C VAL A 135 12.33 -21.31 10.97
N TYR A 136 11.11 -20.96 11.33
CA TYR A 136 10.63 -21.16 12.69
C TYR A 136 10.28 -22.63 12.93
N PRO A 137 10.84 -23.30 13.94
CA PRO A 137 10.72 -24.75 14.09
C PRO A 137 9.36 -25.23 14.63
N HIS A 138 8.47 -24.34 15.06
CA HIS A 138 7.14 -24.66 15.63
C HIS A 138 7.18 -25.77 16.70
N PRO A 139 7.88 -25.59 17.84
CA PRO A 139 8.19 -26.67 18.79
C PRO A 139 6.95 -27.29 19.45
N GLU A 140 5.85 -26.55 19.57
CA GLU A 140 4.56 -27.05 20.08
C GLU A 140 3.74 -27.79 19.02
N PHE A 141 4.14 -27.68 17.75
CA PHE A 141 3.45 -28.28 16.62
C PHE A 141 4.14 -29.53 16.09
N THR A 142 5.48 -29.53 15.98
CA THR A 142 6.25 -30.60 15.35
C THR A 142 7.60 -30.85 16.04
N LYS A 143 8.05 -32.12 15.99
CA LYS A 143 9.40 -32.54 16.40
C LYS A 143 10.19 -33.19 15.26
N THR A 144 9.61 -33.27 14.07
CA THR A 144 10.16 -33.96 12.91
C THR A 144 10.23 -33.04 11.70
N VAL A 145 10.85 -31.84 11.90
CA VAL A 145 11.10 -30.88 10.81
C VAL A 145 12.15 -31.44 9.87
N ASP A 146 11.83 -31.49 8.59
CA ASP A 146 12.65 -32.07 7.54
C ASP A 146 12.77 -31.11 6.35
N TYR A 147 13.82 -31.27 5.55
CA TYR A 147 14.10 -30.46 4.36
C TYR A 147 13.75 -31.24 3.09
N GLU A 148 13.36 -30.50 2.06
CA GLU A 148 13.11 -31.01 0.69
C GLU A 148 13.51 -29.94 -0.31
N GLY A 149 14.74 -30.02 -0.86
CA GLY A 149 15.18 -29.13 -1.94
C GLY A 149 14.44 -29.44 -3.24
N GLU A 150 13.88 -28.43 -3.90
CA GLU A 150 13.07 -28.55 -5.09
C GLU A 150 13.34 -27.44 -6.11
N ILE A 151 13.08 -27.76 -7.39
CA ILE A 151 13.06 -26.77 -8.46
C ILE A 151 11.65 -26.18 -8.55
N GLY A 152 11.53 -24.87 -8.43
CA GLY A 152 10.28 -24.14 -8.62
C GLY A 152 10.12 -23.68 -10.07
N VAL A 153 9.13 -24.21 -10.79
CA VAL A 153 8.77 -23.79 -12.14
C VAL A 153 7.83 -22.60 -12.05
N VAL A 154 8.16 -21.50 -12.73
CA VAL A 154 7.34 -20.29 -12.75
C VAL A 154 6.51 -20.25 -14.04
N ILE A 155 5.19 -20.17 -13.90
CA ILE A 155 4.29 -20.03 -15.05
C ILE A 155 4.37 -18.62 -15.61
N GLY A 156 4.45 -18.47 -16.93
CA GLY A 156 4.55 -17.20 -17.64
C GLY A 156 3.32 -16.82 -18.44
N ARG A 157 2.54 -17.79 -18.85
CA ARG A 157 1.33 -17.58 -19.65
C ARG A 157 0.15 -18.33 -19.04
N ALA A 158 -0.96 -17.63 -18.85
CA ALA A 158 -2.18 -18.24 -18.34
C ALA A 158 -2.67 -19.37 -19.27
N GLY A 159 -3.21 -20.41 -18.68
CA GLY A 159 -3.79 -21.52 -19.44
C GLY A 159 -4.59 -22.51 -18.59
N CYS A 160 -5.58 -23.13 -19.22
CA CYS A 160 -6.37 -24.22 -18.70
C CYS A 160 -6.40 -25.32 -19.77
N ARG A 161 -6.30 -26.59 -19.38
CA ARG A 161 -6.21 -27.73 -20.29
C ARG A 161 -5.02 -27.63 -21.26
N ILE A 162 -3.87 -27.25 -20.71
CA ILE A 162 -2.63 -27.10 -21.47
C ILE A 162 -2.19 -28.51 -21.92
N SER A 163 -1.91 -28.66 -23.21
CA SER A 163 -1.37 -29.92 -23.71
C SER A 163 0.07 -30.13 -23.25
N GLU A 164 0.51 -31.37 -23.14
CA GLU A 164 1.90 -31.65 -22.77
C GLU A 164 2.90 -31.10 -23.79
N ALA A 165 2.53 -31.07 -25.06
CA ALA A 165 3.35 -30.49 -26.13
C ALA A 165 3.51 -28.97 -26.02
N ASP A 166 2.49 -28.25 -25.51
CA ASP A 166 2.50 -26.80 -25.37
C ASP A 166 3.02 -26.33 -24.00
N ALA A 167 3.14 -27.24 -23.03
CA ALA A 167 3.38 -26.93 -21.62
C ALA A 167 4.60 -26.02 -21.41
N MET A 168 5.73 -26.31 -22.07
CA MET A 168 6.93 -25.50 -21.94
C MET A 168 6.79 -24.07 -22.47
N SER A 169 5.84 -23.82 -23.38
CA SER A 169 5.53 -22.45 -23.83
C SER A 169 4.78 -21.61 -22.77
N HIS A 170 4.32 -22.23 -21.71
CA HIS A 170 3.71 -21.60 -20.55
C HIS A 170 4.69 -21.34 -19.41
N VAL A 171 5.92 -21.87 -19.47
CA VAL A 171 6.97 -21.65 -18.47
C VAL A 171 7.71 -20.37 -18.75
N TRP A 172 7.72 -19.46 -17.78
CA TRP A 172 8.55 -18.26 -17.82
C TRP A 172 9.99 -18.55 -17.41
N GLY A 173 10.17 -19.30 -16.31
CA GLY A 173 11.49 -19.57 -15.76
C GLY A 173 11.45 -20.42 -14.51
N TYR A 174 12.52 -20.32 -13.72
CA TYR A 174 12.73 -21.16 -12.56
C TYR A 174 13.23 -20.38 -11.35
N THR A 175 12.98 -20.93 -10.16
CA THR A 175 13.51 -20.51 -8.87
C THR A 175 13.80 -21.73 -8.00
N ILE A 176 14.37 -21.58 -6.82
CA ILE A 176 14.57 -22.66 -5.85
C ILE A 176 13.49 -22.60 -4.79
N VAL A 177 13.00 -23.77 -4.36
CA VAL A 177 12.08 -23.94 -3.24
C VAL A 177 12.68 -24.97 -2.28
N ASN A 178 12.53 -24.74 -0.97
CA ASN A 178 12.77 -25.77 0.04
C ASN A 178 11.42 -26.10 0.71
N ASP A 179 10.87 -27.26 0.38
CA ASP A 179 9.58 -27.72 0.87
C ASP A 179 9.70 -28.31 2.28
N ILE A 180 9.95 -27.43 3.28
CA ILE A 180 10.08 -27.84 4.68
C ILE A 180 8.82 -28.55 5.15
N THR A 181 9.02 -29.67 5.87
CA THR A 181 7.96 -30.64 6.18
C THR A 181 7.96 -31.02 7.66
N ALA A 182 6.78 -30.99 8.29
CA ALA A 182 6.50 -31.65 9.57
C ALA A 182 6.01 -33.07 9.30
N ARG A 183 6.91 -34.06 9.40
CA ARG A 183 6.64 -35.44 8.94
C ARG A 183 5.49 -36.12 9.67
N GLU A 184 5.42 -35.99 11.03
CA GLU A 184 4.32 -36.57 11.79
C GLU A 184 2.96 -35.96 11.40
N ARG A 185 2.92 -34.64 11.08
CA ARG A 185 1.68 -34.00 10.66
C ARG A 185 1.26 -34.43 9.26
N GLN A 186 2.21 -34.66 8.37
CA GLN A 186 1.98 -35.23 7.04
C GLN A 186 1.32 -36.62 7.16
N ARG A 187 1.84 -37.49 8.04
CA ARG A 187 1.28 -38.82 8.31
C ARG A 187 -0.11 -38.76 8.95
N ASP A 188 -0.24 -37.98 10.03
CA ASP A 188 -1.42 -38.00 10.92
C ASP A 188 -2.65 -37.43 10.22
N HIS A 189 -2.47 -36.39 9.42
CA HIS A 189 -3.56 -35.74 8.68
C HIS A 189 -3.87 -36.37 7.32
N LYS A 190 -3.08 -37.35 6.84
CA LYS A 190 -3.22 -38.05 5.54
C LYS A 190 -3.10 -37.12 4.33
N GLN A 191 -3.55 -35.91 4.41
CA GLN A 191 -3.32 -34.83 3.45
C GLN A 191 -2.07 -34.06 3.84
N PHE A 192 -1.22 -33.67 2.87
CA PHE A 192 0.08 -33.09 3.16
C PHE A 192 0.02 -31.65 3.66
N TYR A 193 -1.06 -30.95 3.33
CA TYR A 193 -1.25 -29.52 3.55
C TYR A 193 -0.84 -29.02 4.96
N ILE A 194 -1.33 -29.66 6.03
CA ILE A 194 -1.04 -29.25 7.41
C ILE A 194 0.44 -29.41 7.76
N GLY A 195 1.10 -30.48 7.30
CA GLY A 195 2.53 -30.72 7.52
C GLY A 195 3.44 -29.84 6.65
N LYS A 196 2.92 -29.30 5.55
CA LYS A 196 3.65 -28.57 4.52
C LYS A 196 3.48 -27.05 4.56
N SER A 197 2.42 -26.55 5.21
CA SER A 197 2.03 -25.15 5.20
C SER A 197 2.24 -24.35 6.50
N PRO A 198 2.94 -24.82 7.55
CA PRO A 198 3.26 -23.93 8.67
C PRO A 198 4.01 -22.69 8.18
N ASP A 199 3.82 -21.58 8.86
CA ASP A 199 4.53 -20.33 8.54
C ASP A 199 6.03 -20.57 8.52
N THR A 200 6.72 -19.98 7.55
CA THR A 200 8.16 -20.12 7.26
C THR A 200 8.61 -21.45 6.63
N PHE A 201 7.70 -22.42 6.37
CA PHE A 201 8.07 -23.72 5.82
C PHE A 201 8.23 -23.76 4.29
N CYS A 202 8.31 -22.60 3.63
CA CYS A 202 8.55 -22.50 2.20
C CYS A 202 9.61 -21.44 1.85
N PRO A 203 10.87 -21.67 2.22
CA PRO A 203 11.96 -20.85 1.66
C PRO A 203 11.93 -20.85 0.13
N MET A 204 12.03 -19.66 -0.50
CA MET A 204 11.98 -19.49 -1.95
C MET A 204 12.95 -18.42 -2.43
N GLY A 205 13.73 -18.69 -3.47
CA GLY A 205 14.70 -17.78 -4.06
C GLY A 205 16.09 -18.41 -4.18
N PRO A 206 17.20 -17.67 -4.07
CA PRO A 206 17.31 -16.22 -3.89
C PRO A 206 16.84 -15.41 -5.08
N ILE A 207 16.87 -15.98 -6.28
CA ILE A 207 16.56 -15.36 -7.55
C ILE A 207 15.54 -16.19 -8.34
N ALA A 208 14.98 -15.57 -9.37
CA ALA A 208 14.28 -16.28 -10.44
C ALA A 208 14.92 -15.92 -11.79
N VAL A 209 15.03 -16.90 -12.68
CA VAL A 209 15.71 -16.76 -13.97
C VAL A 209 14.83 -17.31 -15.08
N PRO A 210 14.67 -16.57 -16.21
CA PRO A 210 13.93 -17.06 -17.37
C PRO A 210 14.47 -18.37 -17.91
N ALA A 211 13.58 -19.26 -18.34
CA ALA A 211 13.95 -20.59 -18.87
C ALA A 211 14.91 -20.51 -20.05
N SER A 212 14.80 -19.47 -20.88
CA SER A 212 15.67 -19.21 -22.04
C SER A 212 17.14 -18.92 -21.68
N LYS A 213 17.42 -18.65 -20.41
CA LYS A 213 18.75 -18.30 -19.89
C LYS A 213 19.40 -19.42 -19.08
N LEU A 214 18.73 -20.53 -18.94
CA LEU A 214 19.20 -21.70 -18.19
C LEU A 214 19.48 -22.88 -19.12
N GLU A 215 20.29 -23.79 -18.63
CA GLU A 215 20.50 -25.08 -19.28
C GLU A 215 19.19 -25.89 -19.26
N ARG A 216 19.06 -26.79 -20.22
CA ARG A 216 17.87 -27.65 -20.34
C ARG A 216 17.74 -28.62 -19.16
N ILE A 217 18.88 -29.09 -18.65
CA ILE A 217 18.97 -30.03 -17.53
C ILE A 217 19.49 -29.24 -16.33
N LEU A 218 18.68 -29.17 -15.28
CA LEU A 218 19.04 -28.49 -14.04
C LEU A 218 19.44 -29.54 -13.02
N ARG A 219 20.60 -29.35 -12.38
CA ARG A 219 21.06 -30.15 -11.24
C ARG A 219 20.65 -29.46 -9.95
N ILE A 220 20.09 -30.20 -9.02
CA ILE A 220 19.74 -29.76 -7.67
C ILE A 220 20.59 -30.48 -6.64
N GLN A 221 21.14 -29.74 -5.68
CA GLN A 221 21.91 -30.26 -4.56
C GLN A 221 21.44 -29.61 -3.26
N THR A 222 21.27 -30.41 -2.20
CA THR A 222 20.95 -29.90 -0.86
C THR A 222 22.07 -30.29 0.11
N HIS A 223 22.60 -29.29 0.83
CA HIS A 223 23.54 -29.49 1.90
C HIS A 223 22.89 -29.11 3.24
N VAL A 224 23.12 -29.91 4.26
CA VAL A 224 22.75 -29.60 5.65
C VAL A 224 24.01 -29.55 6.49
N ASN A 225 24.27 -28.40 7.12
CA ASN A 225 25.49 -28.15 7.88
C ASN A 225 26.78 -28.41 7.06
N GLY A 226 26.74 -28.14 5.74
CA GLY A 226 27.84 -28.36 4.81
C GLY A 226 27.96 -29.79 4.28
N GLU A 227 27.17 -30.75 4.77
CA GLU A 227 27.14 -32.13 4.29
C GLU A 227 26.15 -32.26 3.14
N LEU A 228 26.61 -32.84 2.00
CA LEU A 228 25.75 -33.11 0.84
C LEU A 228 24.74 -34.20 1.21
N ARG A 229 23.47 -33.91 1.06
CA ARG A 229 22.34 -34.79 1.38
C ARG A 229 21.55 -35.23 0.16
N GLN A 230 21.27 -34.31 -0.74
CA GLN A 230 20.50 -34.58 -1.96
C GLN A 230 21.31 -34.18 -3.18
N ASP A 231 21.27 -34.97 -4.24
CA ASP A 231 21.93 -34.69 -5.53
C ASP A 231 21.18 -35.41 -6.66
N ALA A 232 20.55 -34.65 -7.55
CA ALA A 232 19.81 -35.18 -8.68
C ALA A 232 19.68 -34.12 -9.81
N THR A 233 19.07 -34.55 -10.91
CA THR A 233 18.79 -33.67 -12.05
C THR A 233 17.30 -33.71 -12.43
N THR A 234 16.88 -32.79 -13.29
CA THR A 234 15.52 -32.80 -13.86
C THR A 234 15.22 -34.00 -14.75
N GLU A 235 16.22 -34.79 -15.14
CA GLU A 235 16.03 -36.06 -15.90
C GLU A 235 15.57 -37.20 -15.01
N ASP A 236 15.80 -37.09 -13.69
CA ASP A 236 15.43 -38.13 -12.71
C ASP A 236 13.96 -38.04 -12.24
N LEU A 237 13.20 -37.05 -12.75
CA LEU A 237 11.77 -36.86 -12.43
C LEU A 237 10.92 -38.02 -12.98
N ILE A 238 10.04 -38.59 -12.15
CA ILE A 238 9.03 -39.59 -12.56
C ILE A 238 8.04 -38.95 -13.54
N PHE A 239 7.49 -37.80 -13.15
CA PHE A 239 6.59 -36.99 -13.97
C PHE A 239 7.34 -35.74 -14.44
N SER A 240 7.51 -35.64 -15.75
CA SER A 240 8.19 -34.48 -16.35
C SER A 240 7.46 -33.15 -16.09
N ILE A 241 8.17 -32.03 -16.16
CA ILE A 241 7.56 -30.70 -16.01
C ILE A 241 6.38 -30.51 -16.98
N PRO A 242 6.47 -30.86 -18.28
CA PRO A 242 5.32 -30.79 -19.18
C PRO A 242 4.11 -31.59 -18.72
N PHE A 243 4.35 -32.83 -18.22
CA PHE A 243 3.28 -33.66 -17.71
C PHE A 243 2.60 -33.08 -16.46
N LEU A 244 3.39 -32.47 -15.54
CA LEU A 244 2.86 -31.82 -14.36
C LEU A 244 1.98 -30.61 -14.72
N ILE A 245 2.43 -29.76 -15.64
CA ILE A 245 1.66 -28.59 -16.11
C ILE A 245 0.35 -29.03 -16.76
N LYS A 246 0.39 -30.07 -17.63
CA LYS A 246 -0.81 -30.66 -18.20
C LYS A 246 -1.79 -31.11 -17.12
N THR A 247 -1.32 -31.93 -16.18
CA THR A 247 -2.17 -32.52 -15.12
C THR A 247 -2.78 -31.44 -14.23
N MET A 248 -1.98 -30.46 -13.80
CA MET A 248 -2.46 -29.38 -12.93
C MET A 248 -3.42 -28.41 -13.65
N SER A 249 -3.32 -28.31 -14.97
CA SER A 249 -4.20 -27.44 -15.76
C SER A 249 -5.46 -28.13 -16.29
N GLU A 250 -5.66 -29.42 -16.06
CA GLU A 250 -6.82 -30.16 -16.62
C GLU A 250 -8.18 -29.59 -16.19
N GLY A 251 -8.30 -29.14 -14.93
CA GLY A 251 -9.54 -28.63 -14.36
C GLY A 251 -9.44 -27.23 -13.77
N GLN A 252 -8.26 -26.62 -13.78
CA GLN A 252 -8.03 -25.29 -13.21
C GLN A 252 -7.13 -24.45 -14.12
N THR A 253 -7.18 -23.13 -13.98
CA THR A 253 -6.33 -22.21 -14.73
C THR A 253 -5.04 -21.97 -13.98
N LEU A 254 -3.89 -22.19 -14.63
CA LEU A 254 -2.60 -21.72 -14.17
C LEU A 254 -2.40 -20.27 -14.62
N MET A 255 -1.87 -19.42 -13.75
CA MET A 255 -1.72 -17.98 -13.98
C MET A 255 -0.24 -17.58 -14.03
N PRO A 256 0.12 -16.52 -14.76
CA PRO A 256 1.47 -15.96 -14.73
C PRO A 256 1.92 -15.68 -13.29
N GLY A 257 3.12 -16.15 -12.93
CA GLY A 257 3.66 -16.05 -11.57
C GLY A 257 3.23 -17.15 -10.59
N ASP A 258 2.41 -18.13 -11.00
CA ASP A 258 2.23 -19.36 -10.21
C ASP A 258 3.54 -20.14 -10.18
N VAL A 259 3.89 -20.67 -9.01
CA VAL A 259 5.08 -21.48 -8.80
C VAL A 259 4.68 -22.94 -8.57
N LEU A 260 5.31 -23.85 -9.32
CA LEU A 260 5.13 -25.29 -9.22
C LEU A 260 6.43 -25.90 -8.72
N ALA A 261 6.46 -26.40 -7.50
CA ALA A 261 7.57 -27.13 -6.90
C ALA A 261 7.53 -28.60 -7.39
N THR A 262 8.63 -29.06 -8.01
CA THR A 262 8.64 -30.29 -8.85
C THR A 262 8.80 -31.59 -8.09
N GLY A 263 8.91 -31.52 -6.77
CA GLY A 263 9.27 -32.65 -5.93
C GLY A 263 10.75 -32.71 -5.60
N THR A 264 11.10 -33.45 -4.57
CA THR A 264 12.44 -33.55 -4.00
C THR A 264 13.12 -34.89 -4.31
N PRO A 265 14.45 -34.94 -4.51
CA PRO A 265 15.19 -36.19 -4.63
C PRO A 265 15.40 -36.90 -3.28
N ALA A 266 15.91 -38.14 -3.31
CA ALA A 266 16.31 -38.88 -2.13
C ALA A 266 17.39 -38.17 -1.31
N GLY A 267 17.53 -38.56 -0.05
CA GLY A 267 18.48 -37.98 0.90
C GLY A 267 17.85 -37.01 1.92
N VAL A 268 16.52 -37.04 2.03
CA VAL A 268 15.79 -36.31 3.08
C VAL A 268 16.05 -36.91 4.47
N GLY A 269 15.85 -36.13 5.53
CA GLY A 269 16.16 -36.55 6.89
C GLY A 269 15.41 -37.80 7.36
N ILE A 270 14.14 -37.96 6.95
CA ILE A 270 13.33 -39.13 7.28
C ILE A 270 13.85 -40.43 6.63
N GLY A 271 14.51 -40.32 5.47
CA GLY A 271 15.11 -41.47 4.76
C GLY A 271 16.40 -41.99 5.36
N MET A 272 17.00 -41.27 6.26
CA MET A 272 18.24 -41.67 6.93
C MET A 272 18.02 -42.80 7.94
N LYS A 273 19.06 -43.55 8.20
CA LYS A 273 19.01 -44.66 9.15
C LYS A 273 20.07 -44.49 10.24
N PRO A 274 19.69 -44.07 11.47
CA PRO A 274 18.33 -43.66 11.89
C PRO A 274 17.90 -42.34 11.26
N PRO A 275 16.60 -41.98 11.24
CA PRO A 275 16.11 -40.69 10.75
C PRO A 275 16.76 -39.50 11.49
N VAL A 276 17.11 -38.45 10.72
CA VAL A 276 17.76 -37.25 11.23
C VAL A 276 16.93 -36.04 10.87
N TYR A 277 16.32 -35.38 11.86
CA TYR A 277 15.50 -34.20 11.68
C TYR A 277 16.28 -32.92 12.02
N LEU A 278 15.86 -31.83 11.41
CA LEU A 278 16.45 -30.51 11.60
C LEU A 278 16.25 -30.00 13.03
N LYS A 279 17.25 -29.32 13.56
CA LYS A 279 17.29 -28.74 14.91
C LYS A 279 17.62 -27.25 14.84
N PRO A 280 17.28 -26.47 15.88
CA PRO A 280 17.71 -25.08 15.98
C PRO A 280 19.22 -24.93 15.75
N GLY A 281 19.59 -24.00 14.88
CA GLY A 281 20.96 -23.73 14.46
C GLY A 281 21.41 -24.52 13.20
N ASP A 282 20.68 -25.54 12.76
CA ASP A 282 21.00 -26.24 11.50
C ASP A 282 20.81 -25.30 10.31
N THR A 283 21.75 -25.39 9.36
CA THR A 283 21.76 -24.59 8.13
C THR A 283 21.49 -25.50 6.93
N MET A 284 20.54 -25.11 6.11
CA MET A 284 20.19 -25.76 4.85
C MET A 284 20.63 -24.88 3.68
N ALA A 285 21.26 -25.46 2.68
CA ALA A 285 21.67 -24.78 1.47
C ALA A 285 21.23 -25.61 0.25
N VAL A 286 20.26 -25.10 -0.49
CA VAL A 286 19.73 -25.73 -1.70
C VAL A 286 20.28 -24.97 -2.91
N SER A 287 21.07 -25.65 -3.75
CA SER A 287 21.70 -25.08 -4.95
C SER A 287 21.08 -25.68 -6.20
N VAL A 288 20.81 -24.85 -7.21
CA VAL A 288 20.35 -25.31 -8.52
C VAL A 288 21.18 -24.62 -9.60
N THR A 289 21.55 -25.38 -10.64
CA THR A 289 22.31 -24.87 -11.78
C THR A 289 21.71 -23.56 -12.30
N GLY A 290 22.53 -22.49 -12.34
CA GLY A 290 22.13 -21.17 -12.83
C GLY A 290 21.20 -20.34 -11.93
N LEU A 291 20.74 -20.89 -10.79
CA LEU A 291 19.85 -20.21 -9.84
C LEU A 291 20.56 -19.78 -8.54
N GLY A 292 21.82 -20.14 -8.37
CA GLY A 292 22.57 -19.87 -7.15
C GLY A 292 22.20 -20.82 -6.01
N THR A 293 22.20 -20.31 -4.78
CA THR A 293 21.99 -21.12 -3.57
C THR A 293 21.03 -20.42 -2.62
N LEU A 294 19.95 -21.08 -2.30
CA LEU A 294 18.98 -20.68 -1.27
C LEU A 294 19.46 -21.21 0.09
N THR A 295 19.75 -20.33 1.03
CA THR A 295 20.30 -20.69 2.33
C THR A 295 19.40 -20.21 3.47
N ASN A 296 18.99 -21.12 4.35
CA ASN A 296 18.17 -20.79 5.51
C ASN A 296 18.66 -21.55 6.75
N CYS A 297 18.45 -20.98 7.93
CA CYS A 297 18.74 -21.62 9.21
C CYS A 297 17.46 -21.95 9.96
N ILE A 298 17.48 -23.01 10.74
CA ILE A 298 16.42 -23.27 11.73
C ILE A 298 16.62 -22.31 12.90
N GLY A 299 15.62 -21.49 13.18
CA GLY A 299 15.62 -20.50 14.25
C GLY A 299 15.57 -21.12 15.65
N ASN A 300 15.78 -20.30 16.67
CA ASN A 300 15.73 -20.72 18.07
C ASN A 300 14.30 -21.04 18.52
N LEU A 301 14.15 -21.99 19.45
CA LEU A 301 12.85 -22.48 19.94
C LEU A 301 11.99 -21.40 20.63
N GLY A 302 12.49 -20.38 21.17
CA GLY A 302 11.72 -19.32 21.85
C GLY A 302 11.45 -18.09 20.97
N ASP A 303 12.05 -18.03 19.79
CA ASP A 303 11.98 -16.85 18.92
C ASP A 303 10.86 -16.97 17.88
N ASN A 304 9.66 -16.51 18.23
CA ASN A 304 8.54 -16.40 17.29
C ASN A 304 8.48 -15.02 16.58
N SER A 305 9.51 -14.19 16.71
CA SER A 305 9.58 -12.88 16.06
C SER A 305 9.43 -12.93 14.52
N PRO A 306 9.94 -13.99 13.82
CA PRO A 306 9.68 -14.15 12.39
C PRO A 306 8.18 -14.25 12.05
N ILE A 307 7.41 -14.97 12.88
CA ILE A 307 5.95 -15.11 12.70
C ILE A 307 5.25 -13.77 12.96
N ALA A 308 5.56 -13.10 14.05
CA ALA A 308 4.96 -11.81 14.42
C ALA A 308 5.25 -10.72 13.37
N SER A 309 6.49 -10.63 12.90
CA SER A 309 6.87 -9.67 11.86
C SER A 309 6.15 -9.94 10.54
N ARG A 310 5.96 -11.22 10.22
CA ARG A 310 5.29 -11.66 9.02
C ARG A 310 3.78 -11.37 9.04
N VAL A 311 3.11 -11.61 10.17
CA VAL A 311 1.71 -11.21 10.35
C VAL A 311 1.56 -9.71 10.11
N ALA A 312 2.46 -8.89 10.64
CA ALA A 312 2.46 -7.45 10.42
C ALA A 312 2.70 -7.07 8.93
N ASP A 313 3.57 -7.79 8.24
CA ASP A 313 3.88 -7.54 6.82
C ASP A 313 2.73 -7.97 5.88
N ILE A 314 1.99 -9.03 6.22
CA ILE A 314 0.91 -9.59 5.39
C ILE A 314 -0.42 -8.86 5.62
N THR A 315 -0.63 -8.28 6.79
CA THR A 315 -1.90 -7.63 7.16
C THR A 315 -2.06 -6.31 6.41
N HIS A 316 -2.69 -6.34 5.25
CA HIS A 316 -2.92 -5.17 4.38
C HIS A 316 -3.71 -4.04 5.05
N MET A 317 -4.60 -4.38 5.99
CA MET A 317 -5.45 -3.42 6.71
C MET A 317 -4.65 -2.50 7.66
N HIS A 318 -3.49 -2.95 8.10
CA HIS A 318 -2.56 -2.20 8.95
C HIS A 318 -1.27 -1.81 8.21
N ARG A 319 -1.25 -1.88 6.89
CA ARG A 319 -0.21 -1.14 6.18
C ARG A 319 -0.32 0.29 6.69
N LYS A 320 0.51 0.60 7.67
CA LYS A 320 0.91 2.00 7.88
C LYS A 320 1.17 2.50 6.48
N VAL A 321 0.40 3.49 6.04
CA VAL A 321 0.81 4.31 4.90
C VAL A 321 2.30 4.42 5.07
N PRO A 322 3.13 4.03 4.07
CA PRO A 322 4.55 4.04 4.29
C PRO A 322 4.88 5.41 4.85
N THR A 323 4.95 5.49 6.15
CA THR A 323 5.76 6.44 6.84
C THR A 323 7.15 5.91 6.53
N GLY A 324 7.44 5.88 5.20
CA GLY A 324 8.80 5.82 4.77
C GLY A 324 9.46 6.86 5.63
N SER A 325 10.60 6.61 6.12
CA SER A 325 11.47 7.51 6.82
C SER A 325 12.02 8.69 5.99
N VAL A 326 11.36 9.09 4.90
CA VAL A 326 10.91 10.43 4.81
C VAL A 326 9.99 10.52 6.03
N GLU A 327 10.58 10.67 7.24
CA GLU A 327 10.00 11.58 8.19
C GLU A 327 9.45 12.64 7.28
N SER A 328 8.15 12.52 6.94
CA SER A 328 7.62 13.48 6.04
C SER A 328 7.56 14.67 6.96
N ARG A 329 8.57 15.53 6.84
CA ARG A 329 8.55 16.89 7.36
C ARG A 329 7.25 17.60 6.95
N LEU A 330 6.38 16.86 6.25
CA LEU A 330 5.13 17.25 5.67
C LEU A 330 3.92 16.73 6.47
N LEU A 331 3.99 15.56 7.12
CA LEU A 331 2.87 15.00 7.89
C LEU A 331 3.25 14.89 9.36
N ALA A 332 2.44 15.45 10.25
CA ALA A 332 2.58 15.28 11.67
C ALA A 332 1.57 14.27 12.20
N LYS A 333 1.87 13.70 13.36
CA LYS A 333 0.96 12.81 14.06
C LYS A 333 0.02 13.62 14.94
N VAL A 334 -1.24 13.71 14.55
CA VAL A 334 -2.32 14.33 15.33
C VAL A 334 -3.28 13.22 15.76
N HIS A 335 -3.42 12.94 17.07
CA HIS A 335 -4.25 11.86 17.62
C HIS A 335 -4.09 10.53 16.88
N ASP A 336 -2.86 10.07 16.65
CA ASP A 336 -2.51 8.86 15.89
C ASP A 336 -2.79 8.89 14.39
N LYS A 337 -3.31 9.99 13.84
CA LYS A 337 -3.52 10.20 12.41
C LYS A 337 -2.38 11.01 11.79
N PRO A 338 -1.96 10.70 10.54
CA PRO A 338 -1.06 11.56 9.79
C PRO A 338 -1.85 12.76 9.24
N VAL A 339 -1.51 13.96 9.65
CA VAL A 339 -2.13 15.21 9.21
C VAL A 339 -1.08 16.12 8.57
N TYR A 340 -1.37 16.61 7.38
CA TYR A 340 -0.58 17.65 6.76
C TYR A 340 -0.95 19.03 7.31
N TYR A 341 0.03 19.75 7.83
CA TYR A 341 -0.12 21.16 8.18
C TYR A 341 1.18 21.92 7.98
N LYS A 342 1.06 23.22 7.92
CA LYS A 342 2.20 24.14 7.95
C LYS A 342 1.93 25.25 8.95
N ASN A 343 2.97 25.60 9.71
CA ASN A 343 3.05 26.85 10.41
C ASN A 343 3.75 27.84 9.48
N LEU A 344 3.06 28.94 9.16
CA LEU A 344 3.52 30.03 8.30
C LEU A 344 3.52 31.28 9.12
N GLY A 345 4.53 32.15 8.97
CA GLY A 345 4.53 33.47 9.59
C GLY A 345 5.35 33.57 10.87
N SER A 346 5.06 34.60 11.65
CA SER A 346 5.79 34.94 12.87
C SER A 346 5.61 33.90 13.96
N ARG A 347 6.61 33.72 14.83
CA ARG A 347 6.49 32.87 16.04
C ARG A 347 5.82 33.60 17.21
N SER A 348 5.60 34.90 17.10
CA SER A 348 5.09 35.75 18.16
C SER A 348 4.09 36.78 17.60
N GLY A 349 2.86 36.42 17.48
CA GLY A 349 1.80 37.30 16.99
C GLY A 349 0.42 36.69 17.29
N PRO A 350 -0.67 37.36 16.97
CA PRO A 350 -1.99 36.79 17.11
C PRO A 350 -2.12 35.49 16.30
N PRO A 351 -2.69 34.41 16.88
CA PRO A 351 -2.85 33.14 16.21
C PRO A 351 -4.02 33.16 15.21
N VAL A 352 -3.79 32.67 13.98
CA VAL A 352 -4.80 32.51 12.94
C VAL A 352 -4.73 31.10 12.37
N VAL A 353 -5.84 30.39 12.34
CA VAL A 353 -5.95 29.02 11.81
C VAL A 353 -6.92 28.99 10.64
N PHE A 354 -6.52 28.37 9.53
CA PHE A 354 -7.29 28.31 8.31
C PHE A 354 -7.84 26.89 8.09
N VAL A 355 -9.16 26.77 7.91
CA VAL A 355 -9.89 25.50 7.72
C VAL A 355 -10.60 25.51 6.38
N HIS A 356 -10.11 24.72 5.42
CA HIS A 356 -10.65 24.70 4.05
C HIS A 356 -11.99 23.96 3.95
N GLY A 357 -12.65 24.06 2.79
CA GLY A 357 -13.90 23.43 2.45
C GLY A 357 -13.76 22.08 1.76
N LEU A 358 -14.88 21.44 1.47
CA LEU A 358 -14.97 20.21 0.68
C LEU A 358 -14.27 20.38 -0.69
N GLY A 359 -13.39 19.47 -1.04
CA GLY A 359 -12.63 19.53 -2.29
C GLY A 359 -11.52 20.60 -2.29
N GLY A 360 -11.30 21.27 -1.16
CA GLY A 360 -10.21 22.22 -0.95
C GLY A 360 -8.95 21.56 -0.40
N SER A 361 -7.97 22.41 -0.12
CA SER A 361 -6.77 22.10 0.66
C SER A 361 -6.24 23.40 1.30
N SER A 362 -5.19 23.28 2.09
CA SER A 362 -4.48 24.43 2.66
C SER A 362 -4.03 25.46 1.61
N GLU A 363 -3.80 25.03 0.37
CA GLU A 363 -3.40 25.91 -0.72
C GLU A 363 -4.50 26.92 -1.16
N TYR A 364 -5.76 26.64 -0.82
CA TYR A 364 -6.87 27.59 -1.04
C TYR A 364 -6.63 28.95 -0.40
N TYR A 365 -5.97 28.98 0.76
CA TYR A 365 -5.75 30.21 1.52
C TYR A 365 -4.44 30.94 1.21
N ARG A 366 -3.53 30.34 0.41
CA ARG A 366 -2.24 30.97 0.07
C ARG A 366 -2.38 32.36 -0.55
N PRO A 367 -3.25 32.57 -1.55
CA PRO A 367 -3.46 33.90 -2.11
C PRO A 367 -3.99 34.89 -1.08
N LEU A 368 -4.91 34.47 -0.21
CA LEU A 368 -5.52 35.32 0.81
C LEU A 368 -4.51 35.74 1.88
N ILE A 369 -3.71 34.82 2.39
CA ILE A 369 -2.66 35.06 3.37
C ILE A 369 -1.66 36.11 2.83
N HIS A 370 -1.30 35.96 1.56
CA HIS A 370 -0.40 36.91 0.89
C HIS A 370 -1.06 38.31 0.71
N SER A 371 -2.33 38.34 0.29
CA SER A 371 -3.09 39.58 0.09
C SER A 371 -3.32 40.34 1.39
N LEU A 372 -3.46 39.66 2.53
CA LEU A 372 -3.63 40.27 3.86
C LEU A 372 -2.32 40.80 4.44
N ASP A 373 -1.18 40.41 3.90
CA ASP A 373 0.18 40.79 4.39
C ASP A 373 0.41 40.51 5.89
N ILE A 374 -0.10 39.36 6.36
CA ILE A 374 -0.08 39.01 7.80
C ILE A 374 1.04 38.03 8.17
N ILE A 375 1.86 37.58 7.22
CA ILE A 375 2.91 36.57 7.46
C ILE A 375 3.94 37.07 8.50
N MET A 376 4.31 38.33 8.47
CA MET A 376 5.34 38.89 9.38
C MET A 376 4.79 39.26 10.76
N SER A 377 3.47 39.35 10.93
CA SER A 377 2.82 39.86 12.13
C SER A 377 2.00 38.84 12.92
N HIS A 378 1.60 37.71 12.29
CA HIS A 378 0.72 36.73 12.88
C HIS A 378 1.36 35.34 12.88
N GLN A 379 0.93 34.46 13.80
CA GLN A 379 1.16 33.04 13.76
C GLN A 379 0.08 32.42 12.88
N LEU A 380 0.46 31.69 11.84
CA LEU A 380 -0.48 31.19 10.84
C LEU A 380 -0.38 29.69 10.71
N TRP A 381 -1.49 28.96 10.89
CA TRP A 381 -1.56 27.55 10.63
C TRP A 381 -2.54 27.27 9.50
N VAL A 382 -2.07 26.50 8.52
CA VAL A 382 -2.88 25.93 7.46
C VAL A 382 -2.75 24.41 7.53
N PHE A 383 -3.82 23.66 7.37
CA PHE A 383 -3.81 22.20 7.38
C PHE A 383 -4.81 21.64 6.40
N ASP A 384 -4.62 20.38 6.01
CA ASP A 384 -5.55 19.67 5.15
C ASP A 384 -6.43 18.76 6.00
N LEU A 385 -7.75 18.86 5.84
CA LEU A 385 -8.72 17.98 6.47
C LEU A 385 -8.49 16.52 6.06
N GLU A 386 -8.78 15.55 6.92
CA GLU A 386 -8.65 14.14 6.60
C GLU A 386 -9.34 13.80 5.27
N GLY A 387 -8.65 13.09 4.38
CA GLY A 387 -9.14 12.75 3.05
C GLY A 387 -9.03 13.85 2.01
N HIS A 388 -8.34 14.96 2.32
CA HIS A 388 -8.09 16.08 1.39
C HIS A 388 -6.61 16.41 1.27
N GLY A 389 -6.24 16.95 0.11
CA GLY A 389 -4.88 17.43 -0.14
C GLY A 389 -3.84 16.35 0.14
N LEU A 390 -2.94 16.61 1.10
CA LEU A 390 -1.89 15.69 1.51
C LEU A 390 -2.23 14.88 2.77
N THR A 391 -3.36 15.13 3.42
CA THR A 391 -3.83 14.34 4.57
C THR A 391 -4.60 13.11 4.10
N PRO A 392 -4.07 11.89 4.29
CA PRO A 392 -4.75 10.68 3.84
C PRO A 392 -5.97 10.36 4.69
N THR A 393 -6.86 9.48 4.19
CA THR A 393 -7.94 8.87 4.98
C THR A 393 -7.68 7.39 5.21
N SER A 394 -8.09 6.87 6.36
CA SER A 394 -8.04 5.43 6.66
C SER A 394 -9.23 4.72 6.00
N PRO A 395 -9.05 3.55 5.33
CA PRO A 395 -10.19 2.77 4.80
C PRO A 395 -11.28 2.47 5.83
N LEU A 396 -10.90 2.30 7.10
CA LEU A 396 -11.81 2.06 8.23
C LEU A 396 -12.33 3.34 8.89
N GLY A 397 -11.76 4.50 8.57
CA GLY A 397 -12.14 5.78 9.15
C GLY A 397 -13.48 6.25 8.63
N ARG A 398 -14.39 6.58 9.54
CA ARG A 398 -15.64 7.28 9.22
C ARG A 398 -15.42 8.77 9.45
N LEU A 399 -15.69 9.60 8.44
CA LEU A 399 -15.58 11.05 8.57
C LEU A 399 -16.91 11.65 9.02
N SER A 400 -16.81 12.68 9.86
CA SER A 400 -17.94 13.48 10.33
C SER A 400 -17.45 14.89 10.69
N ILE A 401 -18.37 15.83 10.87
CA ILE A 401 -18.02 17.16 11.38
C ILE A 401 -17.31 17.07 12.75
N ASP A 402 -17.75 16.12 13.60
CA ASP A 402 -17.10 15.86 14.88
C ASP A 402 -15.67 15.34 14.74
N SER A 403 -15.41 14.41 13.78
CA SER A 403 -14.05 13.90 13.55
C SER A 403 -13.11 14.99 13.03
N PHE A 404 -13.56 15.83 12.12
CA PHE A 404 -12.79 16.99 11.65
C PHE A 404 -12.53 18.01 12.75
N ALA A 405 -13.51 18.27 13.63
CA ALA A 405 -13.33 19.17 14.77
C ALA A 405 -12.35 18.57 15.80
N ALA A 406 -12.35 17.26 15.98
CA ALA A 406 -11.35 16.57 16.81
C ALA A 406 -9.94 16.69 16.23
N ASP A 407 -9.76 16.56 14.90
CA ASP A 407 -8.47 16.76 14.24
C ASP A 407 -7.97 18.22 14.42
N LEU A 408 -8.87 19.19 14.32
CA LEU A 408 -8.55 20.59 14.64
C LEU A 408 -8.13 20.76 16.10
N SER A 409 -8.83 20.09 17.06
CA SER A 409 -8.44 20.11 18.48
C SER A 409 -7.03 19.54 18.68
N GLY A 410 -6.74 18.42 18.04
CA GLY A 410 -5.43 17.80 18.09
C GLY A 410 -4.32 18.69 17.50
N LEU A 411 -4.61 19.46 16.45
CA LEU A 411 -3.67 20.43 15.90
C LEU A 411 -3.37 21.54 16.93
N PHE A 412 -4.39 22.05 17.63
CA PHE A 412 -4.21 23.03 18.71
C PHE A 412 -3.36 22.48 19.86
N GLU A 413 -3.43 21.20 20.15
CA GLU A 413 -2.65 20.54 21.20
C GLU A 413 -1.19 20.29 20.76
N VAL A 414 -0.98 19.73 19.57
CA VAL A 414 0.36 19.38 19.05
C VAL A 414 1.21 20.60 18.80
N GLU A 415 0.62 21.69 18.31
CA GLU A 415 1.30 22.94 18.00
C GLU A 415 1.27 23.98 19.14
N ASP A 416 0.65 23.63 20.26
CA ASP A 416 0.43 24.56 21.40
C ASP A 416 -0.13 25.93 20.95
N ILE A 417 -1.16 25.87 20.06
CA ILE A 417 -1.75 27.08 19.48
C ILE A 417 -2.36 27.94 20.59
N PRO A 418 -1.97 29.22 20.70
CA PRO A 418 -2.46 30.07 21.78
C PRO A 418 -3.98 30.23 21.80
N SER A 419 -4.53 30.43 22.99
CA SER A 419 -5.96 30.73 23.16
C SER A 419 -6.34 32.05 22.50
N ASN A 420 -7.63 32.26 22.30
CA ASN A 420 -8.18 33.45 21.63
C ASN A 420 -7.79 33.56 20.15
N ALA A 421 -7.63 32.39 19.48
CA ALA A 421 -7.27 32.33 18.06
C ALA A 421 -8.40 32.87 17.17
N THR A 422 -8.02 33.42 16.02
CA THR A 422 -8.93 33.68 14.90
C THR A 422 -8.97 32.47 14.00
N ILE A 423 -10.16 31.91 13.72
CA ILE A 423 -10.33 30.82 12.78
C ILE A 423 -10.98 31.35 11.50
N VAL A 424 -10.31 31.18 10.37
CA VAL A 424 -10.83 31.49 9.03
C VAL A 424 -11.24 30.18 8.36
N ALA A 425 -12.51 30.00 8.13
CA ALA A 425 -13.06 28.74 7.64
C ALA A 425 -13.88 28.93 6.37
N HIS A 426 -13.89 27.91 5.50
CA HIS A 426 -14.64 27.92 4.25
C HIS A 426 -15.57 26.69 4.17
N SER A 427 -16.83 26.91 3.71
CA SER A 427 -17.79 25.84 3.41
C SER A 427 -17.95 24.86 4.58
N ILE A 428 -17.77 23.53 4.37
CA ILE A 428 -17.80 22.51 5.44
C ILE A 428 -16.85 22.84 6.59
N GLY A 429 -15.71 23.50 6.29
CA GLY A 429 -14.78 23.99 7.30
C GLY A 429 -15.42 24.97 8.29
N CYS A 430 -16.45 25.71 7.86
CA CYS A 430 -17.22 26.58 8.77
C CYS A 430 -17.96 25.76 9.84
N LEU A 431 -18.53 24.61 9.47
CA LEU A 431 -19.19 23.71 10.43
C LEU A 431 -18.18 23.14 11.42
N VAL A 432 -16.99 22.76 10.93
CA VAL A 432 -15.86 22.29 11.76
C VAL A 432 -15.43 23.37 12.75
N ALA A 433 -15.23 24.61 12.28
CA ALA A 433 -14.83 25.74 13.11
C ALA A 433 -15.86 26.08 14.18
N VAL A 434 -17.15 26.08 13.83
CA VAL A 434 -18.25 26.33 14.78
C VAL A 434 -18.33 25.20 15.81
N LYS A 435 -18.25 23.93 15.39
CA LYS A 435 -18.23 22.77 16.30
C LYS A 435 -17.07 22.84 17.29
N PHE A 436 -15.88 23.17 16.80
CA PHE A 436 -14.69 23.39 17.63
C PHE A 436 -14.87 24.57 18.61
N ALA A 437 -15.42 25.71 18.17
CA ALA A 437 -15.65 26.87 19.02
C ALA A 437 -16.68 26.58 20.14
N LEU A 438 -17.70 25.78 19.84
CA LEU A 438 -18.67 25.32 20.85
C LEU A 438 -18.02 24.42 21.91
N ALA A 439 -17.14 23.52 21.49
CA ALA A 439 -16.43 22.60 22.41
C ALA A 439 -15.31 23.32 23.20
N HIS A 440 -14.66 24.32 22.60
CA HIS A 440 -13.48 24.99 23.13
C HIS A 440 -13.62 26.53 23.13
N PRO A 441 -14.61 27.13 23.80
CA PRO A 441 -14.93 28.55 23.69
C PRO A 441 -13.78 29.49 24.10
N LYS A 442 -12.86 29.04 24.96
CA LYS A 442 -11.67 29.84 25.37
C LYS A 442 -10.54 29.81 24.34
N LYS A 443 -10.53 28.83 23.45
CA LYS A 443 -9.50 28.70 22.40
C LYS A 443 -9.79 29.65 21.22
N VAL A 444 -11.06 30.00 20.98
CA VAL A 444 -11.51 30.76 19.81
C VAL A 444 -12.00 32.15 20.23
N GLY A 445 -11.31 33.17 19.77
CA GLY A 445 -11.71 34.57 20.00
C GLY A 445 -12.57 35.13 18.87
N LYS A 446 -12.21 34.81 17.64
CA LYS A 446 -12.89 35.32 16.44
C LYS A 446 -13.13 34.17 15.44
N LEU A 447 -14.28 34.18 14.76
CA LEU A 447 -14.61 33.31 13.63
C LEU A 447 -14.83 34.15 12.36
N ILE A 448 -14.20 33.77 11.27
CA ILE A 448 -14.46 34.27 9.92
C ILE A 448 -14.96 33.08 9.09
N LEU A 449 -16.25 33.13 8.74
CA LEU A 449 -16.95 32.02 8.08
C LEU A 449 -17.27 32.40 6.63
N LEU A 450 -16.50 31.84 5.69
CA LEU A 450 -16.66 32.07 4.25
C LEU A 450 -17.64 31.01 3.70
N GLY A 451 -18.86 31.40 3.40
CA GLY A 451 -19.88 30.54 2.81
C GLY A 451 -20.26 29.33 3.68
N PRO A 452 -20.72 29.51 4.94
CA PRO A 452 -21.17 28.39 5.76
C PRO A 452 -22.39 27.71 5.11
N PRO A 453 -22.35 26.38 4.86
CA PRO A 453 -23.44 25.70 4.20
C PRO A 453 -24.65 25.52 5.14
N LEU A 454 -25.84 25.40 4.53
CA LEU A 454 -27.02 24.95 5.28
C LEU A 454 -26.76 23.52 5.79
N THR A 455 -27.09 23.26 7.03
CA THR A 455 -27.18 21.88 7.53
C THR A 455 -28.31 21.17 6.80
N PRO A 456 -28.05 19.97 6.26
CA PRO A 456 -28.94 19.38 5.28
C PRO A 456 -30.34 19.07 5.82
N LEU A 457 -31.31 19.36 5.00
CA LEU A 457 -32.62 18.72 5.04
C LEU A 457 -32.47 17.27 4.53
N GLU A 458 -33.33 16.34 4.93
CA GLU A 458 -33.30 14.92 4.57
C GLU A 458 -33.07 14.66 3.06
N ALA A 459 -33.64 15.48 2.16
CA ALA A 459 -33.45 15.36 0.73
C ALA A 459 -32.02 15.59 0.26
N SER A 460 -31.30 16.56 0.85
CA SER A 460 -29.91 16.85 0.50
C SER A 460 -28.93 15.80 1.04
N THR A 461 -29.27 15.10 2.12
CA THR A 461 -28.52 13.95 2.61
C THR A 461 -28.49 12.83 1.58
N ILE A 462 -29.66 12.44 1.04
CA ILE A 462 -29.75 11.39 0.01
C ILE A 462 -28.91 11.74 -1.21
N ASP A 463 -28.91 12.98 -1.64
CA ASP A 463 -28.14 13.44 -2.81
C ASP A 463 -26.63 13.44 -2.52
N ALA A 464 -26.21 13.77 -1.31
CA ALA A 464 -24.81 13.68 -0.88
C ALA A 464 -24.29 12.24 -0.92
N TYR A 465 -25.09 11.27 -0.49
CA TYR A 465 -24.73 9.84 -0.54
C TYR A 465 -24.66 9.32 -1.99
N LYS A 466 -25.65 9.64 -2.83
CA LYS A 466 -25.61 9.29 -4.26
C LYS A 466 -24.38 9.85 -4.96
N LEU A 467 -24.03 11.09 -4.64
CA LEU A 467 -22.84 11.72 -5.21
C LEU A 467 -21.54 11.06 -4.69
N ALA A 468 -21.49 10.70 -3.43
CA ALA A 468 -20.38 9.96 -2.85
C ALA A 468 -20.18 8.60 -3.54
N ASP A 469 -21.27 7.86 -3.80
CA ASP A 469 -21.21 6.57 -4.49
C ASP A 469 -20.73 6.73 -5.94
N ARG A 470 -21.21 7.76 -6.66
CA ARG A 470 -20.73 8.07 -8.03
C ARG A 470 -19.23 8.41 -8.04
N VAL A 471 -18.76 9.17 -7.05
CA VAL A 471 -17.32 9.49 -6.93
C VAL A 471 -16.49 8.25 -6.67
N ARG A 472 -16.96 7.31 -5.84
CA ARG A 472 -16.29 6.02 -5.60
C ARG A 472 -16.22 5.17 -6.86
N GLU A 473 -17.29 5.14 -7.64
CA GLU A 473 -17.39 4.29 -8.83
C GLU A 473 -16.65 4.88 -10.05
N TYR A 474 -16.77 6.18 -10.28
CA TYR A 474 -16.29 6.82 -11.51
C TYR A 474 -15.17 7.84 -11.30
N GLY A 475 -14.75 8.07 -10.04
CA GLY A 475 -13.77 9.11 -9.69
C GLY A 475 -14.36 10.52 -9.67
N ILE A 476 -13.56 11.48 -9.20
CA ILE A 476 -13.99 12.88 -9.01
C ILE A 476 -14.35 13.56 -10.33
N ALA A 477 -13.73 13.15 -11.43
CA ALA A 477 -13.95 13.77 -12.75
C ALA A 477 -15.37 13.56 -13.30
N CYS A 478 -16.15 12.61 -12.77
CA CYS A 478 -17.46 12.24 -13.32
C CYS A 478 -18.46 13.40 -13.39
N ASP A 479 -18.38 14.35 -12.44
CA ASP A 479 -19.31 15.48 -12.34
C ASP A 479 -18.60 16.82 -12.19
N ILE A 480 -17.35 16.90 -12.57
CA ILE A 480 -16.51 18.06 -12.24
C ILE A 480 -17.02 19.37 -12.88
N ASP A 481 -17.48 19.31 -14.11
CA ASP A 481 -17.97 20.49 -14.82
C ASP A 481 -19.26 21.02 -14.19
N GLU A 482 -20.19 20.13 -13.84
CA GLU A 482 -21.44 20.49 -13.17
C GLU A 482 -21.16 21.12 -11.78
N ARG A 483 -20.24 20.56 -11.00
CA ARG A 483 -19.86 21.11 -9.70
C ARG A 483 -19.24 22.49 -9.79
N ILE A 484 -18.35 22.68 -10.75
CA ILE A 484 -17.73 23.98 -10.99
C ILE A 484 -18.80 24.98 -11.41
N ASP A 485 -19.70 24.58 -12.28
CA ASP A 485 -20.79 25.45 -12.75
C ASP A 485 -21.74 25.86 -11.63
N LEU A 486 -22.08 24.95 -10.73
CA LEU A 486 -22.95 25.22 -9.58
C LEU A 486 -22.26 26.09 -8.51
N SER A 487 -20.94 26.01 -8.37
CA SER A 487 -20.21 26.64 -7.26
C SER A 487 -19.51 27.95 -7.63
N THR A 488 -19.51 28.37 -8.91
CA THR A 488 -18.87 29.60 -9.38
C THR A 488 -19.87 30.60 -9.93
N SER A 489 -19.56 31.90 -9.79
CA SER A 489 -20.41 32.98 -10.32
C SER A 489 -20.37 33.11 -11.84
N LYS A 490 -21.38 33.76 -12.42
CA LYS A 490 -21.42 34.06 -13.86
C LYS A 490 -20.22 34.91 -14.28
N LYS A 491 -19.85 35.89 -13.45
CA LYS A 491 -18.68 36.75 -13.67
C LYS A 491 -17.40 35.91 -13.75
N THR A 492 -17.20 34.97 -12.82
CA THR A 492 -16.04 34.09 -12.79
C THR A 492 -15.96 33.23 -14.07
N LYS A 493 -17.05 32.61 -14.45
CA LYS A 493 -17.12 31.79 -15.67
C LYS A 493 -16.77 32.56 -16.96
N THR A 494 -17.13 33.82 -17.03
CA THR A 494 -16.93 34.63 -18.25
C THR A 494 -15.61 35.38 -18.27
N SER A 495 -15.06 35.77 -17.14
CA SER A 495 -13.95 36.73 -17.08
C SER A 495 -12.78 36.34 -16.17
N ASN A 496 -12.85 35.22 -15.42
CA ASN A 496 -11.77 34.77 -14.53
C ASN A 496 -11.36 33.30 -14.81
N PRO A 497 -10.70 33.03 -15.96
CA PRO A 497 -10.28 31.67 -16.29
C PRO A 497 -9.27 31.08 -15.31
N LEU A 498 -8.50 31.90 -14.60
CA LEU A 498 -7.56 31.44 -13.60
C LEU A 498 -8.27 30.86 -12.37
N ALA A 499 -9.35 31.51 -11.89
CA ALA A 499 -10.17 30.98 -10.82
C ALA A 499 -10.83 29.65 -11.22
N MET A 500 -11.37 29.57 -12.44
CA MET A 500 -11.95 28.33 -12.97
C MET A 500 -10.93 27.18 -13.00
N ALA A 501 -9.72 27.47 -13.46
CA ALA A 501 -8.63 26.50 -13.47
C ALA A 501 -8.21 26.10 -12.05
N ALA A 502 -8.09 27.05 -11.12
CA ALA A 502 -7.72 26.78 -9.73
C ALA A 502 -8.75 25.88 -9.02
N VAL A 503 -10.03 26.17 -9.15
CA VAL A 503 -11.11 25.34 -8.61
C VAL A 503 -11.06 23.93 -9.18
N ARG A 504 -10.91 23.81 -10.50
CA ARG A 504 -10.80 22.51 -11.19
C ARG A 504 -9.61 21.70 -10.67
N MET A 505 -8.44 22.33 -10.55
CA MET A 505 -7.21 21.67 -10.09
C MET A 505 -7.32 21.20 -8.64
N LEU A 506 -7.93 22.01 -7.76
CA LEU A 506 -8.17 21.60 -6.37
C LEU A 506 -9.07 20.38 -6.29
N LEU A 507 -10.20 20.39 -7.00
CA LEU A 507 -11.15 19.29 -7.02
C LEU A 507 -10.52 18.00 -7.57
N LEU A 508 -9.84 18.08 -8.72
CA LEU A 508 -9.18 16.93 -9.37
C LEU A 508 -8.01 16.37 -8.55
N GLY A 509 -7.41 17.18 -7.70
CA GLY A 509 -6.29 16.79 -6.84
C GLY A 509 -6.69 15.99 -5.59
N GLN A 510 -7.99 15.76 -5.37
CA GLN A 510 -8.45 15.05 -4.18
C GLN A 510 -8.40 13.53 -4.34
N ASP A 511 -8.24 12.82 -3.22
CA ASP A 511 -8.47 11.37 -3.14
C ASP A 511 -9.98 11.08 -3.28
N PRO A 512 -10.43 10.22 -4.21
CA PRO A 512 -11.85 9.96 -4.43
C PRO A 512 -12.57 9.43 -3.19
N GLU A 513 -11.94 8.53 -2.41
CA GLU A 513 -12.56 7.97 -1.20
C GLU A 513 -12.62 9.02 -0.09
N GLY A 514 -11.57 9.82 0.09
CA GLY A 514 -11.56 10.92 1.04
C GLY A 514 -12.65 11.94 0.75
N TYR A 515 -12.77 12.35 -0.51
CA TYR A 515 -13.81 13.28 -0.96
C TYR A 515 -15.23 12.70 -0.76
N ALA A 516 -15.44 11.42 -1.12
CA ALA A 516 -16.73 10.75 -0.95
C ALA A 516 -17.14 10.65 0.53
N LYS A 517 -16.19 10.33 1.42
CA LYS A 517 -16.44 10.34 2.87
C LYS A 517 -16.78 11.72 3.42
N ALA A 518 -16.12 12.76 2.93
CA ALA A 518 -16.43 14.13 3.34
C ALA A 518 -17.81 14.60 2.83
N LEU A 519 -18.24 14.15 1.63
CA LEU A 519 -19.60 14.34 1.15
C LEU A 519 -20.62 13.71 2.10
N THR A 520 -20.41 12.46 2.54
CA THR A 520 -21.30 11.80 3.50
C THR A 520 -21.26 12.48 4.87
N ALA A 521 -20.10 12.96 5.31
CA ALA A 521 -19.95 13.74 6.54
C ALA A 521 -20.75 15.05 6.50
N LEU A 522 -20.78 15.72 5.33
CA LEU A 522 -21.64 16.89 5.12
C LEU A 522 -23.11 16.51 5.06
N GLY A 523 -23.47 15.39 4.42
CA GLY A 523 -24.82 14.85 4.39
C GLY A 523 -25.37 14.49 5.77
N ASP A 524 -24.54 13.97 6.65
CA ASP A 524 -24.88 13.60 8.04
C ASP A 524 -24.78 14.77 9.03
N ALA A 525 -24.36 15.96 8.59
CA ALA A 525 -24.17 17.10 9.47
C ALA A 525 -25.53 17.55 10.05
N HIS A 526 -25.61 17.61 11.36
CA HIS A 526 -26.78 18.14 12.06
C HIS A 526 -26.64 19.64 12.35
N GLY A 527 -27.77 20.29 12.63
CA GLY A 527 -27.80 21.70 12.96
C GLY A 527 -26.87 22.05 14.13
N LEU A 528 -26.07 23.12 13.95
CA LEU A 528 -25.22 23.66 15.00
C LEU A 528 -25.93 24.78 15.72
N ASP A 529 -25.73 24.87 17.02
CA ASP A 529 -26.26 25.97 17.85
C ASP A 529 -25.40 27.22 17.71
N PHE A 530 -25.69 28.03 16.70
CA PHE A 530 -25.00 29.31 16.48
C PHE A 530 -25.21 30.29 17.64
N ALA A 531 -26.35 30.22 18.34
CA ALA A 531 -26.61 31.10 19.47
C ALA A 531 -25.69 30.85 20.68
N ALA A 532 -25.18 29.64 20.84
CA ALA A 532 -24.24 29.28 21.91
C ALA A 532 -22.77 29.66 21.59
N VAL A 533 -22.43 30.08 20.36
CA VAL A 533 -21.08 30.49 19.99
C VAL A 533 -20.70 31.78 20.74
N GLN A 534 -19.56 31.71 21.44
CA GLN A 534 -19.06 32.88 22.23
C GLN A 534 -18.15 33.82 21.42
N ALA A 535 -17.51 33.29 20.39
CA ALA A 535 -16.57 34.04 19.56
C ALA A 535 -17.28 35.14 18.74
N THR A 536 -16.64 36.27 18.58
CA THR A 536 -17.11 37.30 17.64
C THR A 536 -17.01 36.75 16.22
N THR A 537 -18.09 36.82 15.44
CA THR A 537 -18.19 36.12 14.16
C THR A 537 -18.44 37.09 13.01
N LEU A 538 -17.67 36.91 11.93
CA LEU A 538 -17.88 37.55 10.64
C LEU A 538 -18.30 36.50 9.61
N PHE A 539 -19.51 36.66 9.07
CA PHE A 539 -19.96 35.90 7.89
C PHE A 539 -19.55 36.64 6.62
N VAL A 540 -19.04 35.89 5.63
CA VAL A 540 -18.76 36.42 4.29
C VAL A 540 -19.39 35.45 3.27
N THR A 541 -20.18 35.96 2.34
CA THR A 541 -20.79 35.18 1.27
C THR A 541 -20.87 36.00 -0.01
N GLY A 542 -21.14 35.33 -1.13
CA GLY A 542 -21.34 35.98 -2.43
C GLY A 542 -22.83 36.09 -2.81
N THR A 543 -23.17 37.08 -3.62
CA THR A 543 -24.56 37.22 -4.13
C THR A 543 -24.99 36.07 -5.03
N GLU A 544 -24.04 35.33 -5.63
CA GLU A 544 -24.28 34.14 -6.46
C GLU A 544 -23.82 32.84 -5.80
N ASP A 545 -23.62 32.83 -4.48
CA ASP A 545 -23.32 31.62 -3.71
C ASP A 545 -24.62 30.83 -3.43
N TYR A 546 -24.90 29.82 -4.26
CA TYR A 546 -26.10 28.97 -4.11
C TYR A 546 -26.01 27.98 -2.96
N LEU A 547 -24.81 27.66 -2.48
CA LEU A 547 -24.59 26.75 -1.35
C LEU A 547 -24.73 27.47 -0.01
N SER A 548 -24.40 28.77 0.01
CA SER A 548 -24.49 29.64 1.18
C SER A 548 -25.06 31.01 0.80
N PRO A 549 -26.33 31.10 0.40
CA PRO A 549 -26.90 32.35 -0.05
C PRO A 549 -26.93 33.40 1.08
N PRO A 550 -26.91 34.73 0.76
CA PRO A 550 -26.91 35.80 1.76
C PRO A 550 -28.02 35.67 2.81
N GLN A 551 -29.19 35.21 2.40
CA GLN A 551 -30.34 35.01 3.30
C GLN A 551 -30.05 33.97 4.40
N LEU A 552 -29.28 32.91 4.08
CA LEU A 552 -28.84 31.92 5.05
C LEU A 552 -27.88 32.51 6.06
N CYS A 553 -26.90 33.28 5.59
CA CYS A 553 -25.94 33.96 6.46
C CYS A 553 -26.62 35.01 7.37
N GLU A 554 -27.63 35.73 6.88
CA GLU A 554 -28.43 36.62 7.72
C GLU A 554 -29.21 35.87 8.80
N LYS A 555 -29.72 34.68 8.50
CA LYS A 555 -30.36 33.82 9.50
C LYS A 555 -29.39 33.43 10.61
N PHE A 556 -28.19 32.91 10.25
CA PHE A 556 -27.16 32.55 11.24
C PHE A 556 -26.71 33.75 12.07
N LYS A 557 -26.51 34.89 11.43
CA LYS A 557 -26.18 36.15 12.12
C LYS A 557 -27.25 36.55 13.12
N ALA A 558 -28.52 36.44 12.74
CA ALA A 558 -29.66 36.77 13.63
C ALA A 558 -29.72 35.84 14.88
N GLU A 559 -29.35 34.58 14.73
CA GLU A 559 -29.27 33.62 15.84
C GLU A 559 -28.14 34.01 16.83
N MET A 560 -27.06 34.60 16.36
CA MET A 560 -25.89 34.99 17.17
C MET A 560 -26.01 36.38 17.83
N ASN A 561 -27.06 37.13 17.57
CA ASN A 561 -27.30 38.48 18.10
C ASN A 561 -26.18 39.48 17.77
N ALA A 562 -25.82 40.39 18.72
CA ALA A 562 -24.87 41.49 18.51
C ALA A 562 -23.40 41.04 18.28
N LYS A 563 -23.08 39.75 18.40
CA LYS A 563 -21.71 39.23 18.22
C LYS A 563 -21.37 38.91 16.77
N ALA A 564 -22.29 39.03 15.85
CA ALA A 564 -22.08 38.65 14.46
C ALA A 564 -22.29 39.80 13.48
N SER A 565 -21.50 39.80 12.42
CA SER A 565 -21.60 40.72 11.28
C SER A 565 -21.60 39.93 9.97
N LEU A 566 -22.09 40.56 8.88
CA LEU A 566 -22.14 39.96 7.55
C LEU A 566 -21.56 40.90 6.52
N ARG A 567 -20.76 40.34 5.60
CA ARG A 567 -20.32 40.97 4.36
C ARG A 567 -20.80 40.14 3.17
N VAL A 568 -21.40 40.80 2.20
CA VAL A 568 -21.86 40.19 0.95
C VAL A 568 -21.02 40.71 -0.20
N LEU A 569 -20.43 39.79 -0.98
CA LEU A 569 -19.59 40.12 -2.13
C LEU A 569 -20.41 40.04 -3.41
N GLU A 570 -20.36 41.09 -4.23
CA GLU A 570 -21.15 41.17 -5.45
C GLU A 570 -20.57 40.32 -6.59
N ASN A 571 -21.44 39.52 -7.25
CA ASN A 571 -21.09 38.65 -8.38
C ASN A 571 -20.01 37.60 -8.00
N VAL A 572 -20.04 37.09 -6.81
CA VAL A 572 -19.16 36.05 -6.27
C VAL A 572 -19.99 34.81 -5.96
N GLY A 573 -19.48 33.63 -6.33
CA GLY A 573 -20.04 32.33 -6.01
C GLY A 573 -19.43 31.76 -4.72
N HIS A 574 -19.31 30.42 -4.64
CA HIS A 574 -18.88 29.73 -3.42
C HIS A 574 -17.37 29.72 -3.20
N TRP A 575 -16.56 29.84 -4.25
CA TRP A 575 -15.08 29.83 -4.15
C TRP A 575 -14.52 31.24 -3.93
N HIS A 576 -14.98 31.90 -2.87
CA HIS A 576 -14.78 33.32 -2.57
C HIS A 576 -13.35 33.83 -2.81
N VAL A 577 -12.33 33.13 -2.26
CA VAL A 577 -10.91 33.53 -2.37
C VAL A 577 -10.40 33.53 -3.80
N PHE A 578 -10.85 32.57 -4.63
CA PHE A 578 -10.43 32.49 -6.03
C PHE A 578 -11.24 33.41 -6.94
N GLU A 579 -12.52 33.68 -6.59
CA GLU A 579 -13.42 34.48 -7.40
C GLU A 579 -13.22 35.97 -7.20
N ASP A 580 -12.99 36.39 -5.94
CA ASP A 580 -12.75 37.80 -5.58
C ASP A 580 -11.78 37.93 -4.38
N LEU A 581 -10.50 37.68 -4.66
CA LEU A 581 -9.45 37.76 -3.65
C LEU A 581 -9.40 39.13 -2.93
N ALA A 582 -9.53 40.23 -3.67
CA ALA A 582 -9.46 41.58 -3.12
C ALA A 582 -10.69 41.87 -2.24
N GLY A 583 -11.89 41.51 -2.69
CA GLY A 583 -13.11 41.68 -1.91
C GLY A 583 -13.12 40.90 -0.62
N VAL A 584 -12.62 39.64 -0.65
CA VAL A 584 -12.45 38.84 0.57
C VAL A 584 -11.44 39.46 1.52
N ALA A 585 -10.26 39.84 1.01
CA ALA A 585 -9.21 40.46 1.84
C ALA A 585 -9.71 41.75 2.52
N ASP A 586 -10.36 42.62 1.77
CA ASP A 586 -10.94 43.87 2.31
C ASP A 586 -12.05 43.59 3.34
N ALA A 587 -12.89 42.57 3.10
CA ALA A 587 -13.97 42.20 4.01
C ALA A 587 -13.47 41.71 5.38
N ILE A 588 -12.30 41.03 5.43
CA ILE A 588 -11.83 40.37 6.65
C ILE A 588 -10.62 41.07 7.30
N LYS A 589 -9.96 41.99 6.62
CA LYS A 589 -8.71 42.64 7.07
C LYS A 589 -8.79 43.18 8.49
N ASP A 590 -9.77 44.05 8.77
CA ASP A 590 -9.96 44.64 10.10
C ASP A 590 -10.36 43.62 11.17
N PHE A 591 -10.85 42.48 10.75
CA PHE A 591 -11.28 41.42 11.65
C PHE A 591 -10.14 40.49 12.03
N VAL A 592 -9.18 40.29 11.14
CA VAL A 592 -7.97 39.51 11.39
C VAL A 592 -6.97 40.31 12.23
N GLN A 593 -6.79 41.58 11.93
CA GLN A 593 -5.97 42.52 12.72
C GLN A 593 -6.63 42.80 14.06
#